data_6b11303f4fad3c9bf277b0de14929b8c
#
_entry.id   6b11303f4fad3c9bf277b0de14929b8c
#
_cell.length_a   1.000
_cell.length_b   1.000
_cell.length_c   1.000
_cell.angle_alpha   90.00
_cell.angle_beta   90.00
_cell.angle_gamma   90.00
#
_symmetry.space_group_name_H-M   'P 1'
#
loop_
_entity.id
_entity.type
_entity.pdbx_description
1 polymer ?
#
loop_
_entity_poly.entity_id
_entity_poly.type
_entity_poly.pdbx_seq_one_letter_code
_entity_poly.pdbx_strand_id
1 'polypeptide(L)'
;INRKLDAMNNITIDDMKALQTENYNIKAEFAKDILLKTDESKLSADEKKYFDIYRSWNLRNDPQEKGATVFAVWWKELEKAIWSDEIDKSGLPLPWPNEATLVESLHKDSAYHFLDNINTPSKETLEDDLLASLKKITDTLKIVEANGNLEWAKFKGTKVQHLLKIPALSRLHLPIGGGNGIINATKEDHGPSWRMIVELSSPTEAWGVYPGGQSGNAGSKYYDNFIDLWAAGKYFKLWFMHEGDRLDKKIKWTMKFEKG
;
A
#
# COMPACT_ATOMS: atom_id res chain seq x y z
N ILE A 1 -5.79 7.01 11.24
CA ILE A 1 -6.16 6.23 12.45
C ILE A 1 -7.13 7.02 13.28
N ASN A 2 -6.78 8.21 13.81
CA ASN A 2 -7.60 9.00 14.75
C ASN A 2 -9.03 9.19 14.24
N ARG A 3 -9.22 9.69 13.01
CA ARG A 3 -10.56 9.89 12.41
C ARG A 3 -11.44 8.62 12.43
N LYS A 4 -10.84 7.44 12.30
CA LYS A 4 -11.57 6.16 12.38
C LYS A 4 -11.91 5.82 13.83
N LEU A 5 -10.95 5.95 14.74
CA LEU A 5 -11.17 5.66 16.16
C LEU A 5 -12.18 6.62 16.79
N ASP A 6 -12.12 7.92 16.45
CA ASP A 6 -13.05 8.94 16.94
C ASP A 6 -14.50 8.67 16.53
N ALA A 7 -14.70 7.98 15.39
CA ALA A 7 -16.03 7.60 14.91
C ALA A 7 -16.54 6.24 15.47
N MET A 8 -15.69 5.49 16.16
CA MET A 8 -16.04 4.16 16.68
C MET A 8 -16.59 4.24 18.10
N ASN A 9 -17.62 3.45 18.36
CA ASN A 9 -18.18 3.24 19.71
C ASN A 9 -18.33 1.74 19.97
N ASN A 10 -18.08 1.29 21.20
CA ASN A 10 -18.14 -0.12 21.57
C ASN A 10 -17.26 -0.99 20.68
N ILE A 11 -15.99 -0.61 20.55
CA ILE A 11 -15.00 -1.23 19.66
C ILE A 11 -14.90 -2.73 19.93
N THR A 12 -15.03 -3.52 18.87
CA THR A 12 -14.90 -4.97 18.89
C THR A 12 -13.55 -5.42 18.34
N ILE A 13 -13.22 -6.69 18.54
CA ILE A 13 -12.03 -7.31 17.94
C ILE A 13 -12.08 -7.23 16.41
N ASP A 14 -13.25 -7.41 15.79
CA ASP A 14 -13.38 -7.36 14.34
C ASP A 14 -13.22 -5.94 13.79
N ASP A 15 -13.62 -4.91 14.53
CA ASP A 15 -13.31 -3.52 14.18
C ASP A 15 -11.79 -3.28 14.16
N MET A 16 -11.07 -3.83 15.13
CA MET A 16 -9.61 -3.69 15.19
C MET A 16 -8.90 -4.47 14.08
N LYS A 17 -9.40 -5.66 13.71
CA LYS A 17 -8.91 -6.40 12.53
C LYS A 17 -9.13 -5.61 11.24
N ALA A 18 -10.32 -5.03 11.07
CA ALA A 18 -10.65 -4.18 9.94
C ALA A 18 -9.76 -2.93 9.88
N LEU A 19 -9.51 -2.29 11.03
CA LEU A 19 -8.63 -1.12 11.11
C LEU A 19 -7.18 -1.46 10.72
N GLN A 20 -6.63 -2.59 11.18
CA GLN A 20 -5.25 -2.99 10.82
C GLN A 20 -5.09 -3.31 9.33
N THR A 21 -6.17 -3.62 8.64
CA THR A 21 -6.19 -3.96 7.21
C THR A 21 -6.85 -2.88 6.35
N GLU A 22 -7.01 -1.67 6.92
CA GLU A 22 -7.62 -0.54 6.23
C GLU A 22 -6.74 -0.06 5.06
N ASN A 23 -7.35 0.00 3.87
CA ASN A 23 -6.70 0.34 2.61
C ASN A 23 -6.98 1.76 2.12
N TYR A 24 -7.65 2.59 2.90
CA TYR A 24 -7.96 3.97 2.52
C TYR A 24 -6.69 4.82 2.41
N ASN A 25 -6.53 5.53 1.29
CA ASN A 25 -5.35 6.33 0.97
C ASN A 25 -5.60 7.81 1.27
N ILE A 26 -5.15 8.25 2.44
CA ILE A 26 -5.33 9.64 2.87
C ILE A 26 -4.50 10.63 2.04
N LYS A 27 -3.35 10.22 1.50
CA LYS A 27 -2.57 11.04 0.57
C LYS A 27 -3.37 11.33 -0.70
N ALA A 28 -4.00 10.30 -1.25
CA ALA A 28 -4.84 10.45 -2.43
C ALA A 28 -6.07 11.34 -2.16
N GLU A 29 -6.62 11.29 -0.95
CA GLU A 29 -7.70 12.20 -0.53
C GLU A 29 -7.25 13.66 -0.64
N PHE A 30 -6.11 14.01 -0.05
CA PHE A 30 -5.57 15.37 -0.10
C PHE A 30 -5.09 15.79 -1.49
N ALA A 31 -4.62 14.85 -2.31
CA ALA A 31 -4.18 15.12 -3.68
C ALA A 31 -5.33 15.22 -4.69
N LYS A 32 -6.54 14.74 -4.33
CA LYS A 32 -7.65 14.62 -5.27
C LYS A 32 -8.02 15.95 -5.91
N ASP A 33 -8.19 16.99 -5.11
CA ASP A 33 -8.59 18.31 -5.60
C ASP A 33 -7.51 18.97 -6.45
N ILE A 34 -6.24 18.59 -6.28
CA ILE A 34 -5.13 19.03 -7.10
C ILE A 34 -5.23 18.38 -8.49
N LEU A 35 -5.27 17.04 -8.54
CA LEU A 35 -5.30 16.30 -9.79
C LEU A 35 -6.58 16.53 -10.61
N LEU A 36 -7.70 16.81 -9.96
CA LEU A 36 -8.97 17.13 -10.63
C LEU A 36 -9.01 18.55 -11.23
N LYS A 37 -7.98 19.40 -11.05
CA LYS A 37 -7.82 20.66 -11.78
C LYS A 37 -7.40 20.48 -13.24
N THR A 38 -7.06 19.25 -13.65
CA THR A 38 -6.71 18.93 -15.04
C THR A 38 -7.84 19.32 -16.00
N ASP A 39 -7.55 20.12 -17.02
CA ASP A 39 -8.52 20.51 -18.06
C ASP A 39 -8.83 19.32 -18.99
N GLU A 40 -9.98 18.72 -18.77
CA GLU A 40 -10.44 17.55 -19.55
C GLU A 40 -10.58 17.85 -21.07
N SER A 41 -10.79 19.09 -21.46
CA SER A 41 -10.96 19.47 -22.87
C SER A 41 -9.67 19.32 -23.68
N LYS A 42 -8.52 19.31 -22.99
CA LYS A 42 -7.18 19.18 -23.59
C LYS A 42 -6.69 17.74 -23.63
N LEU A 43 -7.45 16.79 -23.05
CA LEU A 43 -7.06 15.38 -22.98
C LEU A 43 -7.37 14.63 -24.27
N SER A 44 -6.42 13.83 -24.74
CA SER A 44 -6.69 12.78 -25.73
C SER A 44 -7.64 11.71 -25.19
N ALA A 45 -8.18 10.86 -26.06
CA ALA A 45 -9.08 9.77 -25.65
C ALA A 45 -8.42 8.80 -24.65
N ASP A 46 -7.13 8.50 -24.82
CA ASP A 46 -6.39 7.61 -23.94
C ASP A 46 -6.11 8.26 -22.57
N GLU A 47 -5.69 9.53 -22.55
CA GLU A 47 -5.50 10.29 -21.31
C GLU A 47 -6.80 10.42 -20.54
N LYS A 48 -7.90 10.74 -21.22
CA LYS A 48 -9.23 10.84 -20.62
C LYS A 48 -9.67 9.51 -20.00
N LYS A 49 -9.39 8.39 -20.63
CA LYS A 49 -9.69 7.07 -20.07
C LYS A 49 -9.06 6.88 -18.68
N TYR A 50 -7.78 7.17 -18.54
CA TYR A 50 -7.09 6.98 -17.24
C TYR A 50 -7.48 8.07 -16.24
N PHE A 51 -7.72 9.28 -16.69
CA PHE A 51 -8.30 10.33 -15.85
C PHE A 51 -9.66 9.92 -15.28
N ASP A 52 -10.56 9.35 -16.10
CA ASP A 52 -11.88 8.89 -15.66
C ASP A 52 -11.78 7.70 -14.67
N ILE A 53 -10.83 6.78 -14.87
CA ILE A 53 -10.54 5.72 -13.90
C ILE A 53 -10.11 6.32 -12.56
N TYR A 54 -9.23 7.32 -12.56
CA TYR A 54 -8.82 8.02 -11.34
C TYR A 54 -9.99 8.78 -10.70
N ARG A 55 -10.71 9.56 -11.47
CA ARG A 55 -11.83 10.39 -10.97
C ARG A 55 -12.91 9.57 -10.27
N SER A 56 -13.23 8.41 -10.81
CA SER A 56 -14.24 7.49 -10.26
C SER A 56 -13.76 6.63 -9.10
N TRP A 57 -12.46 6.67 -8.80
CA TRP A 57 -11.86 5.84 -7.75
C TRP A 57 -12.31 6.25 -6.34
N ASN A 58 -12.58 5.25 -5.50
CA ASN A 58 -13.04 5.39 -4.11
C ASN A 58 -11.92 5.70 -3.10
N LEU A 59 -10.72 6.01 -3.55
CA LEU A 59 -9.51 6.30 -2.77
C LEU A 59 -9.03 5.13 -1.89
N ARG A 60 -9.42 3.91 -2.23
CA ARG A 60 -8.99 2.71 -1.53
C ARG A 60 -7.97 1.95 -2.38
N ASN A 61 -6.89 1.54 -1.76
CA ASN A 61 -5.90 0.66 -2.37
C ASN A 61 -6.30 -0.81 -2.18
N ASP A 62 -7.56 -1.15 -2.49
CA ASP A 62 -8.02 -2.53 -2.47
C ASP A 62 -7.42 -3.31 -3.67
N PRO A 63 -7.28 -4.65 -3.58
CA PRO A 63 -6.51 -5.42 -4.57
C PRO A 63 -6.95 -5.23 -6.02
N GLN A 64 -8.24 -5.03 -6.28
CA GLN A 64 -8.85 -4.91 -7.61
C GLN A 64 -8.93 -3.48 -8.15
N GLU A 65 -8.60 -2.48 -7.33
CA GLU A 65 -8.76 -1.07 -7.69
C GLU A 65 -7.72 -0.62 -8.73
N LYS A 66 -8.21 -0.13 -9.87
CA LYS A 66 -7.38 0.41 -10.95
C LYS A 66 -6.97 1.86 -10.70
N GLY A 67 -7.85 2.65 -10.07
CA GLY A 67 -7.57 4.04 -9.73
C GLY A 67 -6.37 4.22 -8.80
N ALA A 68 -6.11 3.25 -7.92
CA ALA A 68 -4.93 3.23 -7.08
C ALA A 68 -3.63 3.16 -7.88
N THR A 69 -3.61 2.36 -8.96
CA THR A 69 -2.46 2.27 -9.87
C THR A 69 -2.27 3.56 -10.65
N VAL A 70 -3.35 4.10 -11.23
CA VAL A 70 -3.28 5.39 -11.95
C VAL A 70 -2.75 6.48 -11.03
N PHE A 71 -3.29 6.61 -9.82
CA PHE A 71 -2.82 7.59 -8.84
C PHE A 71 -1.34 7.42 -8.51
N ALA A 72 -0.89 6.20 -8.22
CA ALA A 72 0.50 5.95 -7.82
C ALA A 72 1.51 6.32 -8.92
N VAL A 73 1.17 6.01 -10.18
CA VAL A 73 2.03 6.34 -11.32
C VAL A 73 1.98 7.84 -11.64
N TRP A 74 0.78 8.44 -11.62
CA TRP A 74 0.59 9.84 -11.96
C TRP A 74 1.20 10.76 -10.90
N TRP A 75 0.92 10.52 -9.62
CA TRP A 75 1.49 11.33 -8.54
C TRP A 75 3.01 11.34 -8.56
N LYS A 76 3.62 10.17 -8.74
CA LYS A 76 5.08 10.06 -8.85
C LYS A 76 5.66 10.82 -10.04
N GLU A 77 4.94 10.84 -11.17
CA GLU A 77 5.40 11.58 -12.34
C GLU A 77 5.19 13.09 -12.17
N LEU A 78 4.12 13.51 -11.50
CA LEU A 78 3.90 14.92 -11.15
C LEU A 78 4.99 15.42 -10.19
N GLU A 79 5.38 14.65 -9.18
CA GLU A 79 6.51 14.99 -8.30
C GLU A 79 7.79 15.20 -9.09
N LYS A 80 8.05 14.37 -10.09
CA LYS A 80 9.22 14.54 -10.97
C LYS A 80 9.10 15.78 -11.84
N ALA A 81 7.94 16.05 -12.42
CA ALA A 81 7.74 17.25 -13.23
C ALA A 81 8.05 18.52 -12.44
N ILE A 82 7.68 18.53 -11.15
CA ILE A 82 7.79 19.71 -10.28
C ILE A 82 9.18 19.88 -9.67
N TRP A 83 9.93 18.80 -9.40
CA TRP A 83 11.14 18.90 -8.59
C TRP A 83 12.43 18.41 -9.26
N SER A 84 12.34 17.63 -10.37
CA SER A 84 13.54 16.99 -10.88
C SER A 84 14.54 17.96 -11.51
N ASP A 85 14.08 19.05 -12.07
CA ASP A 85 14.93 20.01 -12.78
C ASP A 85 15.87 20.77 -11.82
N GLU A 86 15.43 21.13 -10.61
CA GLU A 86 16.31 21.72 -9.60
C GLU A 86 17.14 20.67 -8.87
N ILE A 87 16.51 19.55 -8.47
CA ILE A 87 17.21 18.54 -7.65
C ILE A 87 18.26 17.80 -8.48
N ASP A 88 17.92 17.32 -9.67
CA ASP A 88 18.85 16.57 -10.52
C ASP A 88 19.97 17.48 -11.05
N LYS A 89 19.67 18.76 -11.34
CA LYS A 89 20.64 19.74 -11.82
C LYS A 89 21.67 20.15 -10.75
N SER A 90 21.32 20.00 -9.48
CA SER A 90 22.24 20.34 -8.38
C SER A 90 23.55 19.53 -8.43
N GLY A 91 23.56 18.35 -9.07
CA GLY A 91 24.68 17.40 -9.07
C GLY A 91 25.01 16.83 -7.68
N LEU A 92 24.20 17.14 -6.68
CA LEU A 92 24.37 16.67 -5.30
C LEU A 92 23.33 15.56 -5.02
N PRO A 93 23.65 14.59 -4.15
CA PRO A 93 22.69 13.56 -3.72
C PRO A 93 21.69 14.14 -2.71
N LEU A 94 20.87 15.09 -3.16
CA LEU A 94 19.84 15.71 -2.31
C LEU A 94 18.67 14.75 -2.11
N PRO A 95 18.15 14.63 -0.88
CA PRO A 95 16.91 13.90 -0.67
C PRO A 95 15.74 14.66 -1.29
N TRP A 96 14.83 13.95 -1.92
CA TRP A 96 13.59 14.53 -2.40
C TRP A 96 12.74 15.04 -1.22
N PRO A 97 12.00 16.14 -1.39
CA PRO A 97 11.08 16.62 -0.39
C PRO A 97 10.05 15.54 0.01
N ASN A 98 9.47 15.70 1.19
CA ASN A 98 8.40 14.80 1.62
C ASN A 98 7.15 15.02 0.74
N GLU A 99 6.48 13.93 0.37
CA GLU A 99 5.25 13.97 -0.43
C GLU A 99 4.15 14.88 0.17
N ALA A 100 4.07 14.98 1.51
CA ALA A 100 3.16 15.90 2.18
C ALA A 100 3.48 17.38 1.88
N THR A 101 4.77 17.69 1.72
CA THR A 101 5.21 19.05 1.37
C THR A 101 4.63 19.50 0.03
N LEU A 102 4.62 18.61 -0.98
CA LEU A 102 4.04 18.94 -2.29
C LEU A 102 2.54 19.22 -2.16
N VAL A 103 1.80 18.32 -1.51
CA VAL A 103 0.36 18.49 -1.30
C VAL A 103 0.05 19.83 -0.62
N GLU A 104 0.76 20.11 0.49
CA GLU A 104 0.55 21.35 1.24
C GLU A 104 0.93 22.61 0.40
N SER A 105 2.02 22.56 -0.34
CA SER A 105 2.49 23.67 -1.16
C SER A 105 1.49 23.98 -2.27
N LEU A 106 1.03 22.98 -3.00
CA LEU A 106 0.05 23.15 -4.09
C LEU A 106 -1.35 23.60 -3.61
N HIS A 107 -1.69 23.33 -2.34
CA HIS A 107 -2.92 23.87 -1.75
C HIS A 107 -2.78 25.31 -1.28
N LYS A 108 -1.59 25.69 -0.79
CA LYS A 108 -1.34 27.02 -0.24
C LYS A 108 -0.99 28.07 -1.30
N ASP A 109 -0.30 27.66 -2.34
CA ASP A 109 0.25 28.56 -3.35
C ASP A 109 0.04 28.00 -4.76
N SER A 110 -0.85 28.66 -5.52
CA SER A 110 -1.11 28.30 -6.93
C SER A 110 0.04 28.69 -7.87
N ALA A 111 0.96 29.51 -7.41
CA ALA A 111 2.16 29.95 -8.12
C ALA A 111 3.42 29.35 -7.47
N TYR A 112 3.31 28.16 -6.89
CA TYR A 112 4.41 27.45 -6.25
C TYR A 112 5.65 27.45 -7.13
N HIS A 113 6.77 27.96 -6.60
CA HIS A 113 7.97 28.27 -7.37
C HIS A 113 8.49 27.11 -8.23
N PHE A 114 8.42 25.91 -7.74
CA PHE A 114 8.91 24.72 -8.42
C PHE A 114 7.99 24.18 -9.54
N LEU A 115 6.89 24.88 -9.87
CA LEU A 115 6.11 24.58 -11.07
C LEU A 115 6.82 25.05 -12.35
N ASP A 116 7.75 25.98 -12.23
CA ASP A 116 8.47 26.58 -13.34
C ASP A 116 9.71 25.76 -13.67
N ASN A 117 9.72 25.06 -14.78
CA ASN A 117 10.86 24.24 -15.19
C ASN A 117 12.03 25.13 -15.64
N ILE A 118 13.07 25.20 -14.82
CA ILE A 118 14.24 26.06 -15.07
C ILE A 118 15.02 25.75 -16.37
N ASN A 119 14.69 24.68 -17.09
CA ASN A 119 15.31 24.32 -18.36
C ASN A 119 14.50 24.80 -19.58
N THR A 120 13.32 25.38 -19.39
CA THR A 120 12.47 25.91 -20.46
C THR A 120 12.44 27.46 -20.44
N PRO A 121 12.18 28.12 -21.57
CA PRO A 121 12.05 29.57 -21.62
C PRO A 121 10.64 30.06 -21.21
N SER A 122 9.67 29.18 -21.14
CA SER A 122 8.29 29.46 -20.73
C SER A 122 8.11 29.16 -19.25
N LYS A 123 7.27 29.95 -18.61
CA LYS A 123 6.90 29.69 -17.22
C LYS A 123 5.73 28.71 -17.18
N GLU A 124 5.96 27.51 -16.64
CA GLU A 124 4.93 26.50 -16.50
C GLU A 124 4.00 26.78 -15.31
N THR A 125 2.80 26.25 -15.42
CA THR A 125 1.75 26.32 -14.40
C THR A 125 1.41 24.90 -13.90
N LEU A 126 0.69 24.82 -12.79
CA LEU A 126 0.18 23.51 -12.29
C LEU A 126 -0.63 22.76 -13.37
N GLU A 127 -1.40 23.47 -14.20
CA GLU A 127 -2.15 22.85 -15.28
C GLU A 127 -1.23 22.22 -16.32
N ASP A 128 -0.14 22.90 -16.69
CA ASP A 128 0.85 22.39 -17.63
C ASP A 128 1.50 21.10 -17.10
N ASP A 129 1.89 21.09 -15.83
CA ASP A 129 2.48 19.92 -15.17
C ASP A 129 1.50 18.75 -15.06
N LEU A 130 0.22 19.03 -14.75
CA LEU A 130 -0.82 18.01 -14.70
C LEU A 130 -1.04 17.35 -16.05
N LEU A 131 -1.14 18.14 -17.12
CA LEU A 131 -1.31 17.67 -18.48
C LEU A 131 -0.07 16.91 -18.97
N ALA A 132 1.11 17.44 -18.76
CA ALA A 132 2.37 16.84 -19.17
C ALA A 132 2.63 15.50 -18.45
N SER A 133 2.42 15.47 -17.13
CA SER A 133 2.59 14.25 -16.34
C SER A 133 1.57 13.16 -16.72
N LEU A 134 0.29 13.51 -16.90
CA LEU A 134 -0.74 12.56 -17.34
C LEU A 134 -0.44 12.00 -18.73
N LYS A 135 -0.06 12.85 -19.68
CA LYS A 135 0.35 12.44 -21.02
C LYS A 135 1.52 11.46 -20.96
N LYS A 136 2.54 11.77 -20.17
CA LYS A 136 3.75 10.95 -20.05
C LYS A 136 3.47 9.56 -19.47
N ILE A 137 2.57 9.44 -18.50
CA ILE A 137 2.23 8.14 -17.91
C ILE A 137 1.26 7.31 -18.75
N THR A 138 0.55 7.91 -19.69
CA THR A 138 -0.49 7.25 -20.47
C THR A 138 0.05 6.03 -21.21
N ASP A 139 1.21 6.13 -21.86
CA ASP A 139 1.83 5.00 -22.55
C ASP A 139 2.28 3.90 -21.57
N THR A 140 2.79 4.28 -20.41
CA THR A 140 3.12 3.31 -19.33
C THR A 140 1.87 2.57 -18.87
N LEU A 141 0.77 3.28 -18.63
CA LEU A 141 -0.48 2.67 -18.19
C LEU A 141 -1.10 1.75 -19.25
N LYS A 142 -0.96 2.10 -20.55
CA LYS A 142 -1.38 1.22 -21.66
C LYS A 142 -0.61 -0.10 -21.64
N ILE A 143 0.69 -0.06 -21.43
CA ILE A 143 1.52 -1.28 -21.31
C ILE A 143 1.12 -2.09 -20.08
N VAL A 144 0.93 -1.46 -18.93
CA VAL A 144 0.50 -2.12 -17.71
C VAL A 144 -0.86 -2.78 -17.89
N GLU A 145 -1.80 -2.10 -18.55
CA GLU A 145 -3.15 -2.62 -18.83
C GLU A 145 -3.11 -3.78 -19.84
N ALA A 146 -2.34 -3.65 -20.92
CA ALA A 146 -2.19 -4.71 -21.94
C ALA A 146 -1.63 -6.01 -21.34
N ASN A 147 -0.79 -5.89 -20.32
CA ASN A 147 -0.27 -7.01 -19.55
C ASN A 147 -1.23 -7.53 -18.47
N GLY A 148 -2.44 -6.98 -18.35
CA GLY A 148 -3.43 -7.37 -17.34
C GLY A 148 -3.08 -6.94 -15.91
N ASN A 149 -2.18 -5.99 -15.73
CA ASN A 149 -1.60 -5.59 -14.44
C ASN A 149 -2.13 -4.24 -13.92
N LEU A 150 -3.25 -3.72 -14.45
CA LEU A 150 -3.76 -2.41 -14.02
C LEU A 150 -4.42 -2.46 -12.62
N GLU A 151 -4.89 -3.63 -12.17
CA GLU A 151 -5.38 -3.82 -10.80
C GLU A 151 -4.26 -3.62 -9.77
N TRP A 152 -4.55 -2.93 -8.67
CA TRP A 152 -3.54 -2.52 -7.70
C TRP A 152 -2.65 -3.64 -7.17
N ALA A 153 -3.23 -4.79 -6.77
CA ALA A 153 -2.43 -5.91 -6.25
C ALA A 153 -1.47 -6.48 -7.29
N LYS A 154 -1.90 -6.55 -8.57
CA LYS A 154 -1.07 -7.02 -9.68
C LYS A 154 0.03 -6.03 -10.00
N PHE A 155 -0.29 -4.74 -10.06
CA PHE A 155 0.68 -3.67 -10.29
C PHE A 155 1.72 -3.60 -9.17
N LYS A 156 1.28 -3.61 -7.91
CA LYS A 156 2.15 -3.58 -6.73
C LYS A 156 3.02 -4.82 -6.62
N GLY A 157 2.51 -5.99 -6.99
CA GLY A 157 3.26 -7.24 -7.07
C GLY A 157 3.80 -7.76 -5.74
N THR A 158 3.05 -7.60 -4.63
CA THR A 158 3.50 -8.01 -3.30
C THR A 158 3.92 -9.47 -3.27
N LYS A 159 5.07 -9.74 -2.67
CA LYS A 159 5.69 -11.06 -2.59
C LYS A 159 6.29 -11.34 -1.22
N VAL A 160 6.32 -12.61 -0.86
CA VAL A 160 7.10 -13.15 0.26
C VAL A 160 8.16 -14.07 -0.35
N GLN A 161 9.38 -13.57 -0.41
CA GLN A 161 10.47 -14.26 -1.10
C GLN A 161 11.25 -15.19 -0.16
N HIS A 162 11.65 -16.34 -0.70
CA HIS A 162 12.69 -17.15 -0.08
C HIS A 162 14.01 -16.36 0.03
N LEU A 163 14.79 -16.56 1.09
CA LEU A 163 16.04 -15.80 1.33
C LEU A 163 16.99 -15.83 0.14
N LEU A 164 17.09 -16.96 -0.55
CA LEU A 164 17.92 -17.10 -1.78
C LEU A 164 17.17 -16.66 -3.04
N LYS A 165 16.03 -16.00 -2.92
CA LYS A 165 15.18 -15.52 -4.03
C LYS A 165 14.80 -16.60 -5.06
N ILE A 166 14.67 -17.85 -4.61
CA ILE A 166 14.25 -18.98 -5.45
C ILE A 166 12.74 -18.86 -5.69
N PRO A 167 12.27 -18.65 -6.95
CA PRO A 167 10.84 -18.41 -7.23
C PRO A 167 9.94 -19.57 -6.80
N ALA A 168 10.37 -20.81 -7.03
CA ALA A 168 9.60 -22.01 -6.67
C ALA A 168 9.39 -22.20 -5.15
N LEU A 169 10.19 -21.51 -4.33
CA LEU A 169 10.08 -21.52 -2.86
C LEU A 169 9.52 -20.19 -2.32
N SER A 170 9.08 -19.30 -3.19
CA SER A 170 8.52 -17.98 -2.88
C SER A 170 7.03 -17.93 -3.16
N ARG A 171 6.32 -17.05 -2.47
CA ARG A 171 4.93 -16.70 -2.78
C ARG A 171 4.94 -15.32 -3.44
N LEU A 172 4.67 -15.31 -4.75
CA LEU A 172 4.73 -14.12 -5.60
C LEU A 172 3.31 -13.64 -5.94
N HIS A 173 3.17 -12.35 -6.27
CA HIS A 173 1.92 -11.74 -6.75
C HIS A 173 0.73 -11.98 -5.80
N LEU A 174 0.93 -11.75 -4.50
CA LEU A 174 -0.12 -11.93 -3.50
C LEU A 174 -1.26 -10.92 -3.73
N PRO A 175 -2.54 -11.36 -3.67
CA PRO A 175 -3.70 -10.50 -3.89
C PRO A 175 -3.99 -9.66 -2.64
N ILE A 176 -3.07 -8.77 -2.26
CA ILE A 176 -3.16 -7.96 -1.05
C ILE A 176 -3.24 -6.48 -1.40
N GLY A 177 -4.16 -5.76 -0.76
CA GLY A 177 -4.30 -4.30 -0.83
C GLY A 177 -3.26 -3.55 -0.01
N GLY A 178 -3.58 -2.30 0.30
CA GLY A 178 -2.70 -1.43 1.10
C GLY A 178 -1.57 -0.79 0.29
N GLY A 179 -0.66 -0.11 0.96
CA GLY A 179 0.43 0.60 0.30
C GLY A 179 1.30 1.40 1.24
N ASN A 180 2.24 2.15 0.68
CA ASN A 180 3.05 3.08 1.46
C ASN A 180 2.18 4.20 2.04
N GLY A 181 2.38 4.55 3.31
CA GLY A 181 1.60 5.60 3.97
C GLY A 181 0.13 5.25 4.26
N ILE A 182 -0.27 4.00 4.07
CA ILE A 182 -1.60 3.46 4.37
C ILE A 182 -1.53 2.61 5.64
N ILE A 183 -2.62 2.48 6.40
CA ILE A 183 -2.63 1.68 7.63
C ILE A 183 -2.21 0.24 7.33
N ASN A 184 -2.78 -0.37 6.31
CA ASN A 184 -2.30 -1.64 5.78
C ASN A 184 -1.01 -1.43 4.98
N ALA A 185 0.11 -1.28 5.67
CA ALA A 185 1.40 -0.86 5.12
C ALA A 185 2.09 -2.00 4.35
N THR A 186 1.56 -2.36 3.19
CA THR A 186 2.11 -3.41 2.32
C THR A 186 2.78 -2.81 1.08
N LYS A 187 3.97 -3.29 0.75
CA LYS A 187 4.74 -2.93 -0.46
C LYS A 187 4.98 -4.17 -1.31
N GLU A 188 5.81 -4.04 -2.34
CA GLU A 188 6.19 -5.16 -3.19
C GLU A 188 6.86 -6.29 -2.39
N ASP A 189 7.86 -5.98 -1.59
CA ASP A 189 8.68 -6.93 -0.84
C ASP A 189 8.60 -6.78 0.69
N HIS A 190 7.75 -5.90 1.16
CA HIS A 190 7.55 -5.61 2.57
C HIS A 190 6.07 -5.55 2.95
N GLY A 191 5.78 -5.92 4.18
CA GLY A 191 4.46 -5.78 4.79
C GLY A 191 4.56 -5.99 6.30
N PRO A 192 3.45 -5.94 7.03
CA PRO A 192 3.45 -6.23 8.46
C PRO A 192 4.01 -7.62 8.74
N SER A 193 5.18 -7.69 9.36
CA SER A 193 5.81 -8.96 9.74
C SER A 193 5.06 -9.68 10.87
N TRP A 194 4.26 -8.94 11.62
CA TRP A 194 3.39 -9.43 12.66
C TRP A 194 2.17 -8.53 12.80
N ARG A 195 0.98 -9.10 12.68
CA ARG A 195 -0.27 -8.46 13.09
C ARG A 195 -0.80 -9.18 14.33
N MET A 196 -1.10 -8.43 15.38
CA MET A 196 -1.65 -8.98 16.61
C MET A 196 -2.72 -8.05 17.18
N ILE A 197 -3.75 -8.66 17.75
CA ILE A 197 -4.79 -8.00 18.51
C ILE A 197 -4.97 -8.80 19.80
N VAL A 198 -4.97 -8.11 20.93
CA VAL A 198 -5.18 -8.71 22.25
C VAL A 198 -6.39 -8.06 22.89
N GLU A 199 -7.35 -8.87 23.31
CA GLU A 199 -8.47 -8.47 24.14
C GLU A 199 -8.13 -8.69 25.61
N LEU A 200 -8.08 -7.61 26.36
CA LEU A 200 -7.76 -7.63 27.79
C LEU A 200 -9.01 -8.01 28.61
N SER A 201 -9.63 -9.11 28.22
CA SER A 201 -10.76 -9.72 28.90
C SER A 201 -10.31 -10.75 29.93
N SER A 202 -11.25 -11.38 30.63
CA SER A 202 -10.98 -12.48 31.54
C SER A 202 -11.80 -13.70 31.10
N PRO A 203 -11.18 -14.73 30.50
CA PRO A 203 -9.76 -14.88 30.18
C PRO A 203 -9.31 -13.98 29.01
N THR A 204 -8.02 -13.61 28.98
CA THR A 204 -7.44 -12.86 27.87
C THR A 204 -7.50 -13.66 26.58
N GLU A 205 -7.88 -13.01 25.48
CA GLU A 205 -7.90 -13.60 24.15
C GLU A 205 -7.01 -12.80 23.20
N ALA A 206 -6.43 -13.48 22.20
CA ALA A 206 -5.59 -12.82 21.20
C ALA A 206 -5.71 -13.47 19.82
N TRP A 207 -5.43 -12.66 18.82
CA TRP A 207 -5.39 -13.06 17.41
C TRP A 207 -4.12 -12.55 16.77
N GLY A 208 -3.55 -13.37 15.89
CA GLY A 208 -2.32 -12.98 15.20
C GLY A 208 -2.17 -13.62 13.83
N VAL A 209 -1.31 -13.05 13.00
CA VAL A 209 -0.88 -13.61 11.71
C VAL A 209 0.45 -13.00 11.28
N TYR A 210 1.26 -13.76 10.57
CA TYR A 210 2.48 -13.27 9.93
C TYR A 210 2.65 -13.88 8.53
N PRO A 211 3.42 -13.23 7.64
CA PRO A 211 3.68 -13.72 6.29
C PRO A 211 4.72 -14.85 6.32
N GLY A 212 4.26 -16.08 6.19
CA GLY A 212 5.16 -17.23 6.22
C GLY A 212 4.47 -18.49 6.71
N GLY A 213 5.19 -19.28 7.45
CA GLY A 213 4.71 -20.50 8.07
C GLY A 213 5.59 -20.89 9.26
N GLN A 214 5.28 -22.04 9.88
CA GLN A 214 5.95 -22.52 11.09
C GLN A 214 7.15 -23.43 10.82
N SER A 215 7.44 -23.72 9.53
CA SER A 215 8.55 -24.61 9.15
C SER A 215 9.49 -23.94 8.14
N GLY A 216 10.79 -24.09 8.35
CA GLY A 216 11.81 -23.71 7.35
C GLY A 216 11.95 -24.75 6.23
N ASN A 217 11.30 -25.90 6.32
CA ASN A 217 11.35 -26.95 5.29
C ASN A 217 10.28 -26.71 4.23
N ALA A 218 10.69 -26.39 3.01
CA ALA A 218 9.80 -26.13 1.88
C ALA A 218 8.88 -27.33 1.50
N GLY A 219 9.25 -28.55 1.87
CA GLY A 219 8.39 -29.75 1.70
C GLY A 219 7.34 -29.93 2.79
N SER A 220 7.34 -29.08 3.80
CA SER A 220 6.36 -29.13 4.90
C SER A 220 5.08 -28.39 4.55
N LYS A 221 3.93 -28.94 4.90
CA LYS A 221 2.64 -28.24 4.85
C LYS A 221 2.56 -26.99 5.73
N TYR A 222 3.55 -26.77 6.58
CA TYR A 222 3.67 -25.60 7.46
C TYR A 222 4.69 -24.57 6.96
N TYR A 223 5.19 -24.72 5.74
CA TYR A 223 6.18 -23.79 5.19
C TYR A 223 5.60 -22.39 4.94
N ASP A 224 4.41 -22.32 4.38
CA ASP A 224 3.76 -21.06 3.97
C ASP A 224 2.27 -20.98 4.40
N ASN A 225 1.88 -21.77 5.39
CA ASN A 225 0.48 -22.01 5.78
C ASN A 225 -0.24 -20.76 6.34
N PHE A 226 0.45 -19.66 6.60
CA PHE A 226 -0.17 -18.40 7.07
C PHE A 226 -0.27 -17.33 5.99
N ILE A 227 0.40 -17.49 4.84
CA ILE A 227 0.49 -16.44 3.83
C ILE A 227 -0.88 -16.07 3.27
N ASP A 228 -1.75 -17.04 2.98
CA ASP A 228 -3.08 -16.75 2.44
C ASP A 228 -3.98 -16.04 3.44
N LEU A 229 -3.90 -16.38 4.72
CA LEU A 229 -4.60 -15.67 5.79
C LEU A 229 -4.08 -14.24 5.93
N TRP A 230 -2.74 -14.08 5.90
CA TRP A 230 -2.09 -12.77 5.99
C TRP A 230 -2.49 -11.87 4.81
N ALA A 231 -2.45 -12.39 3.59
CA ALA A 231 -2.84 -11.66 2.38
C ALA A 231 -4.34 -11.27 2.39
N ALA A 232 -5.19 -12.15 2.90
CA ALA A 232 -6.63 -11.89 3.03
C ALA A 232 -7.00 -11.00 4.23
N GLY A 233 -6.02 -10.50 4.99
CA GLY A 233 -6.29 -9.71 6.20
C GLY A 233 -6.96 -10.48 7.32
N LYS A 234 -6.83 -11.80 7.32
CA LYS A 234 -7.42 -12.69 8.33
C LYS A 234 -6.40 -13.07 9.39
N TYR A 235 -6.92 -13.52 10.53
CA TYR A 235 -6.15 -13.87 11.70
C TYR A 235 -6.53 -15.28 12.18
N PHE A 236 -5.62 -15.93 12.86
CA PHE A 236 -5.92 -17.10 13.66
C PHE A 236 -5.89 -16.74 15.14
N LYS A 237 -6.68 -17.46 15.94
CA LYS A 237 -6.70 -17.28 17.38
C LYS A 237 -5.40 -17.80 17.98
N LEU A 238 -4.74 -16.95 18.76
CA LEU A 238 -3.59 -17.36 19.58
C LEU A 238 -4.14 -18.01 20.85
N TRP A 239 -3.60 -19.17 21.18
CA TRP A 239 -4.10 -19.93 22.31
C TRP A 239 -3.27 -19.64 23.57
N PHE A 240 -3.88 -18.97 24.53
CA PHE A 240 -3.33 -18.85 25.88
C PHE A 240 -3.73 -20.08 26.69
N MET A 241 -2.79 -20.99 26.92
CA MET A 241 -3.03 -22.19 27.66
C MET A 241 -3.17 -21.92 29.15
N HIS A 242 -4.22 -22.46 29.77
CA HIS A 242 -4.40 -22.56 31.20
C HIS A 242 -4.02 -23.96 31.69
N GLU A 243 -3.87 -24.12 33.01
CA GLU A 243 -3.43 -25.37 33.58
C GLU A 243 -4.35 -26.59 33.20
N GLY A 244 -5.65 -26.35 33.11
CA GLY A 244 -6.64 -27.38 32.69
C GLY A 244 -6.55 -27.77 31.22
N ASP A 245 -5.89 -26.97 30.37
CA ASP A 245 -5.81 -27.22 28.93
C ASP A 245 -4.80 -28.30 28.54
N ARG A 246 -4.02 -28.81 29.48
CA ARG A 246 -2.97 -29.82 29.23
C ARG A 246 -3.47 -31.09 28.56
N LEU A 247 -4.75 -31.40 28.72
CA LEU A 247 -5.40 -32.56 28.14
C LEU A 247 -6.20 -32.26 26.87
N ASP A 248 -6.19 -31.03 26.38
CA ASP A 248 -6.90 -30.66 25.16
C ASP A 248 -6.37 -31.44 23.95
N LYS A 249 -7.30 -31.98 23.17
CA LYS A 249 -7.02 -32.80 21.96
C LYS A 249 -6.23 -32.05 20.88
N LYS A 250 -6.13 -30.69 20.95
CA LYS A 250 -5.31 -29.87 20.05
C LYS A 250 -3.83 -30.04 20.37
N ILE A 251 -3.45 -30.37 21.59
CA ILE A 251 -2.07 -30.66 21.97
C ILE A 251 -1.67 -32.02 21.37
N LYS A 252 -0.69 -31.98 20.47
CA LYS A 252 -0.19 -33.18 19.80
C LYS A 252 1.08 -33.75 20.43
N TRP A 253 1.91 -32.84 20.96
CA TRP A 253 3.20 -33.14 21.57
C TRP A 253 3.43 -32.27 22.77
N THR A 254 4.12 -32.81 23.75
CA THR A 254 4.57 -32.11 24.94
C THR A 254 6.07 -32.33 25.07
N MET A 255 6.82 -31.23 25.21
CA MET A 255 8.25 -31.25 25.52
C MET A 255 8.44 -30.83 26.98
N LYS A 256 9.18 -31.65 27.74
CA LYS A 256 9.48 -31.42 29.15
C LYS A 256 10.96 -31.06 29.26
N PHE A 257 11.26 -29.95 29.89
CA PHE A 257 12.64 -29.52 30.19
C PHE A 257 12.91 -29.83 31.63
N GLU A 258 13.99 -30.59 31.93
CA GLU A 258 14.41 -30.94 33.26
C GLU A 258 15.84 -30.44 33.49
N LYS A 259 16.15 -30.09 34.73
CA LYS A 259 17.53 -29.74 35.10
C LYS A 259 18.33 -31.03 35.09
N GLY A 260 19.40 -31.10 34.28
CA GLY A 260 20.39 -32.16 34.32
C GLY A 260 21.27 -32.15 35.58
#